data_772fbb20bee1e6a8665138e679104a69
#
_entry.id   772fbb20bee1e6a8665138e679104a69
#
_cell.length_a   1.000
_cell.length_b   1.000
_cell.length_c   1.000
_cell.angle_alpha   90.00
_cell.angle_beta   90.00
_cell.angle_gamma   90.00
#
_symmetry.space_group_name_H-M   'P 1'
#
loop_
_entity.id
_entity.type
_entity.pdbx_description
1 polymer ?
#
loop_
_entity_poly.entity_id
_entity_poly.type
_entity_poly.pdbx_seq_one_letter_code
_entity_poly.pdbx_strand_id
1 'polypeptide(L)'
;MDMRTPPNNTDAEKSILGGLLVQPEAFEVVSEILLPADFYRQVHQKLYQVMLELHNRKEPIDIVTVSNALTSKKELEQIGGSAVLADIMNEGPTAVNIEQYSRIVKEKSLLRKLIRVNT
;
A
#
# COMPACT_ATOMS: atom_id res chain seq x y z
N MET A 1 -22.96 6.41 -15.45
CA MET A 1 -22.66 5.76 -14.40
C MET A 1 -21.74 4.70 -14.66
N ASP A 2 -20.73 4.79 -14.18
CA ASP A 2 -19.80 3.77 -14.37
C ASP A 2 -19.72 2.90 -13.19
N MET A 3 -20.40 1.80 -13.26
CA MET A 3 -20.35 0.93 -12.20
C MET A 3 -19.27 -0.03 -12.31
N ARG A 4 -18.47 0.09 -13.31
CA ARG A 4 -17.44 -0.88 -13.56
C ARG A 4 -16.25 -0.71 -12.65
N THR A 5 -16.05 0.47 -12.08
CA THR A 5 -14.91 0.72 -11.22
C THR A 5 -15.39 0.83 -9.78
N PRO A 6 -15.02 -0.13 -8.92
CA PRO A 6 -15.38 -0.04 -7.50
C PRO A 6 -14.76 1.19 -6.85
N PRO A 7 -15.31 1.65 -5.74
CA PRO A 7 -14.73 2.79 -5.04
C PRO A 7 -13.28 2.55 -4.69
N ASN A 8 -12.42 3.51 -4.99
CA ASN A 8 -10.99 3.40 -4.68
C ASN A 8 -10.35 4.77 -4.78
N ASN A 9 -9.15 4.88 -4.24
CA ASN A 9 -8.34 6.10 -4.38
C ASN A 9 -6.89 5.68 -4.53
N THR A 10 -6.50 5.43 -5.77
CA THR A 10 -5.17 4.96 -6.11
C THR A 10 -4.08 5.95 -5.69
N ASP A 11 -4.35 7.24 -5.82
CA ASP A 11 -3.38 8.26 -5.42
C ASP A 11 -3.10 8.20 -3.92
N ALA A 12 -4.15 8.02 -3.11
CA ALA A 12 -3.95 7.88 -1.67
C ALA A 12 -3.16 6.62 -1.36
N GLU A 13 -3.42 5.52 -2.07
CA GLU A 13 -2.68 4.29 -1.87
C GLU A 13 -1.20 4.47 -2.16
N LYS A 14 -0.87 5.12 -3.26
CA LYS A 14 0.52 5.39 -3.62
C LYS A 14 1.19 6.28 -2.58
N SER A 15 0.49 7.30 -2.14
CA SER A 15 1.04 8.23 -1.16
C SER A 15 1.35 7.55 0.16
N ILE A 16 0.48 6.62 0.58
CA ILE A 16 0.74 5.85 1.80
C ILE A 16 2.00 5.01 1.63
N LEU A 17 2.08 4.25 0.55
CA LEU A 17 3.21 3.36 0.33
C LEU A 17 4.51 4.12 0.17
N GLY A 18 4.49 5.21 -0.59
CA GLY A 18 5.67 6.06 -0.74
C GLY A 18 6.09 6.70 0.57
N GLY A 19 5.11 7.14 1.34
CA GLY A 19 5.38 7.71 2.66
C GLY A 19 6.01 6.71 3.61
N LEU A 20 5.58 5.45 3.54
CA LEU A 20 6.16 4.40 4.38
C LEU A 20 7.60 4.09 4.00
N LEU A 21 7.93 4.20 2.71
CA LEU A 21 9.32 4.00 2.28
C LEU A 21 10.23 5.12 2.76
N VAL A 22 9.70 6.34 2.88
CA VAL A 22 10.46 7.50 3.32
C VAL A 22 10.48 7.62 4.83
N GLN A 23 9.36 7.32 5.48
CA GLN A 23 9.23 7.40 6.94
C GLN A 23 8.66 6.09 7.47
N PRO A 24 9.48 5.05 7.58
CA PRO A 24 8.99 3.71 7.99
C PRO A 24 8.32 3.69 9.36
N GLU A 25 8.68 4.61 10.23
CA GLU A 25 8.07 4.64 11.56
C GLU A 25 6.57 4.93 11.50
N ALA A 26 6.08 5.50 10.39
CA ALA A 26 4.66 5.72 10.22
C ALA A 26 3.88 4.42 10.06
N PHE A 27 4.57 3.30 9.85
CA PHE A 27 3.91 2.02 9.68
C PHE A 27 3.10 1.64 10.93
N GLU A 28 3.54 2.07 12.11
CA GLU A 28 2.79 1.79 13.34
C GLU A 28 1.35 2.31 13.24
N VAL A 29 1.19 3.54 12.77
CA VAL A 29 -0.13 4.14 12.65
C VAL A 29 -0.92 3.49 11.53
N VAL A 30 -0.29 3.29 10.38
CA VAL A 30 -0.98 2.75 9.21
C VAL A 30 -1.46 1.33 9.48
N SER A 31 -0.64 0.52 10.14
CA SER A 31 -1.00 -0.88 10.38
C SER A 31 -2.18 -1.04 11.31
N GLU A 32 -2.48 -0.02 12.12
CA GLU A 32 -3.68 -0.05 12.96
C GLU A 32 -4.94 0.23 12.16
N ILE A 33 -4.80 0.80 10.98
CA ILE A 33 -5.94 1.19 10.15
C ILE A 33 -6.15 0.23 9.00
N LEU A 34 -5.06 -0.18 8.34
CA LEU A 34 -5.14 -0.91 7.07
C LEU A 34 -4.57 -2.31 7.14
N LEU A 35 -5.25 -3.23 6.46
CA LEU A 35 -4.72 -4.55 6.13
C LEU A 35 -4.36 -4.55 4.65
N PRO A 36 -3.52 -5.48 4.19
CA PRO A 36 -3.17 -5.52 2.76
C PRO A 36 -4.38 -5.59 1.85
N ALA A 37 -5.41 -6.32 2.25
CA ALA A 37 -6.60 -6.47 1.42
C ALA A 37 -7.40 -5.18 1.27
N ASP A 38 -7.12 -4.16 2.08
CA ASP A 38 -7.82 -2.89 1.95
C ASP A 38 -7.39 -2.10 0.73
N PHE A 39 -6.19 -2.38 0.20
CA PHE A 39 -5.73 -1.70 -1.00
C PHE A 39 -6.48 -2.24 -2.21
N TYR A 40 -6.83 -1.36 -3.12
CA TYR A 40 -7.59 -1.76 -4.30
C TYR A 40 -6.71 -2.45 -5.33
N ARG A 41 -5.52 -1.91 -5.59
CA ARG A 41 -4.63 -2.46 -6.61
C ARG A 41 -3.81 -3.60 -6.04
N GLN A 42 -3.71 -4.68 -6.82
CA GLN A 42 -2.92 -5.83 -6.38
C GLN A 42 -1.46 -5.48 -6.15
N VAL A 43 -0.91 -4.60 -6.97
CA VAL A 43 0.46 -4.12 -6.79
C VAL A 43 0.64 -3.55 -5.39
N HIS A 44 -0.31 -2.73 -4.96
CA HIS A 44 -0.25 -2.09 -3.66
C HIS A 44 -0.46 -3.09 -2.54
N GLN A 45 -1.33 -4.08 -2.74
CA GLN A 45 -1.53 -5.14 -1.75
C GLN A 45 -0.23 -5.91 -1.52
N LYS A 46 0.48 -6.24 -2.60
CA LYS A 46 1.74 -6.98 -2.49
C LYS A 46 2.82 -6.17 -1.79
N LEU A 47 2.92 -4.90 -2.12
CA LEU A 47 3.90 -4.02 -1.48
C LEU A 47 3.64 -3.90 0.01
N TYR A 48 2.39 -3.65 0.37
CA TYR A 48 2.03 -3.50 1.78
C TYR A 48 2.23 -4.80 2.54
N GLN A 49 1.92 -5.93 1.91
CA GLN A 49 2.13 -7.24 2.53
C GLN A 49 3.61 -7.47 2.86
N VAL A 50 4.50 -7.10 1.94
CA VAL A 50 5.93 -7.23 2.17
C VAL A 50 6.38 -6.32 3.32
N MET A 51 5.86 -5.08 3.34
CA MET A 51 6.19 -4.16 4.43
C MET A 51 5.73 -4.71 5.77
N LEU A 52 4.54 -5.31 5.80
CA LEU A 52 4.02 -5.91 7.02
C LEU A 52 4.89 -7.06 7.49
N GLU A 53 5.35 -7.90 6.56
CA GLU A 53 6.23 -9.01 6.90
C GLU A 53 7.56 -8.52 7.46
N LEU A 54 8.13 -7.48 6.84
CA LEU A 54 9.37 -6.89 7.35
C LEU A 54 9.17 -6.32 8.74
N HIS A 55 8.06 -5.61 8.93
CA HIS A 55 7.74 -5.03 10.23
C HIS A 55 7.62 -6.11 11.31
N ASN A 56 6.93 -7.20 10.99
CA ASN A 56 6.73 -8.29 11.94
C ASN A 56 8.03 -9.01 12.30
N ARG A 57 9.00 -8.99 11.39
CA ARG A 57 10.32 -9.57 11.65
C ARG A 57 11.28 -8.55 12.24
N LYS A 58 10.80 -7.35 12.52
CA LYS A 58 11.59 -6.25 13.06
C LYS A 58 12.76 -5.90 12.16
N GLU A 59 12.51 -5.96 10.85
CA GLU A 59 13.49 -5.57 9.84
C GLU A 59 13.14 -4.20 9.30
N PRO A 60 14.14 -3.42 8.87
CA PRO A 60 13.86 -2.09 8.33
C PRO A 60 13.00 -2.15 7.09
N ILE A 61 12.19 -1.13 6.89
CA ILE A 61 11.37 -0.98 5.69
C ILE A 61 11.98 0.15 4.87
N ASP A 62 12.56 -0.18 3.73
CA ASP A 62 13.05 0.81 2.79
C ASP A 62 13.04 0.19 1.39
N ILE A 63 13.45 0.97 0.39
CA ILE A 63 13.34 0.50 -0.98
C ILE A 63 14.23 -0.73 -1.22
N VAL A 64 15.36 -0.82 -0.53
CA VAL A 64 16.27 -1.95 -0.70
C VAL A 64 15.69 -3.22 -0.09
N THR A 65 15.21 -3.13 1.16
CA THR A 65 14.65 -4.32 1.83
C THR A 65 13.37 -4.79 1.17
N VAL A 66 12.52 -3.86 0.74
CA VAL A 66 11.27 -4.21 0.07
C VAL A 66 11.58 -4.86 -1.28
N SER A 67 12.50 -4.29 -2.03
CA SER A 67 12.90 -4.83 -3.33
C SER A 67 13.48 -6.24 -3.18
N ASN A 68 14.33 -6.43 -2.18
CA ASN A 68 14.93 -7.73 -1.93
C ASN A 68 13.89 -8.78 -1.53
N ALA A 69 12.95 -8.39 -0.68
CA ALA A 69 11.89 -9.31 -0.27
C ALA A 69 11.00 -9.71 -1.43
N LEU A 70 10.67 -8.75 -2.31
CA LEU A 70 9.88 -9.07 -3.49
C LEU A 70 10.62 -9.99 -4.44
N THR A 71 11.94 -9.78 -4.59
CA THR A 71 12.75 -10.63 -5.43
C THR A 71 12.78 -12.06 -4.88
N SER A 72 12.92 -12.19 -3.56
CA SER A 72 12.93 -13.51 -2.92
C SER A 72 11.63 -14.27 -3.14
N LYS A 73 10.52 -13.53 -3.19
CA LYS A 73 9.22 -14.14 -3.42
C LYS A 73 8.92 -14.30 -4.91
N LYS A 74 9.81 -13.84 -5.78
CA LYS A 74 9.64 -13.86 -7.22
C LYS A 74 8.43 -13.00 -7.64
N GLU A 75 8.19 -11.93 -6.90
CA GLU A 75 7.06 -11.04 -7.17
C GLU A 75 7.48 -9.68 -7.72
N LEU A 76 8.77 -9.37 -7.73
CA LEU A 76 9.20 -8.03 -8.16
C LEU A 76 8.76 -7.74 -9.59
N GLU A 77 8.98 -8.69 -10.51
CA GLU A 77 8.59 -8.49 -11.90
C GLU A 77 7.07 -8.44 -12.04
N GLN A 78 6.36 -9.15 -11.19
CA GLN A 78 4.90 -9.16 -11.24
C GLN A 78 4.30 -7.81 -10.97
N ILE A 79 4.94 -6.99 -10.12
CA ILE A 79 4.42 -5.67 -9.80
C ILE A 79 4.92 -4.60 -10.78
N GLY A 80 5.83 -4.96 -11.70
CA GLY A 80 6.35 -4.00 -12.67
C GLY A 80 7.80 -3.64 -12.48
N GLY A 81 8.51 -4.38 -11.61
CA GLY A 81 9.94 -4.17 -11.43
C GLY A 81 10.29 -3.03 -10.49
N SER A 82 11.57 -2.77 -10.35
CA SER A 82 12.03 -1.74 -9.43
C SER A 82 11.62 -0.32 -9.86
N ALA A 83 11.29 -0.13 -11.13
CA ALA A 83 10.82 1.17 -11.59
C ALA A 83 9.52 1.57 -10.90
N VAL A 84 8.66 0.60 -10.62
CA VAL A 84 7.39 0.87 -9.92
C VAL A 84 7.66 1.33 -8.49
N LEU A 85 8.64 0.71 -7.83
CA LEU A 85 9.01 1.12 -6.48
C LEU A 85 9.53 2.56 -6.45
N ALA A 86 10.38 2.90 -7.42
CA ALA A 86 10.92 4.25 -7.51
C ALA A 86 9.81 5.27 -7.76
N ASP A 87 8.85 4.91 -8.61
CA ASP A 87 7.73 5.78 -8.92
C ASP A 87 6.87 6.03 -7.67
N ILE A 88 6.60 4.98 -6.92
CA ILE A 88 5.81 5.08 -5.71
C ILE A 88 6.53 5.94 -4.67
N MET A 89 7.84 5.75 -4.54
CA MET A 89 8.63 6.54 -3.60
C MET A 89 8.58 8.03 -3.94
N ASN A 90 8.60 8.35 -5.23
CA ASN A 90 8.55 9.74 -5.67
C ASN A 90 7.16 10.36 -5.48
N GLU A 91 6.12 9.54 -5.46
CA GLU A 91 4.76 10.05 -5.33
C GLU A 91 4.37 10.35 -3.89
N GLY A 92 5.09 9.80 -2.92
CA GLY A 92 4.71 9.94 -1.53
C GLY A 92 5.71 10.72 -0.72
N PRO A 93 6.02 11.96 -1.12
CA PRO A 93 7.10 12.68 -0.46
C PRO A 93 6.78 13.14 0.96
N THR A 94 5.50 13.31 1.30
CA THR A 94 5.16 13.82 2.61
C THR A 94 4.31 12.83 3.35
N ALA A 95 4.83 12.32 4.45
CA ALA A 95 4.06 11.44 5.31
C ALA A 95 3.18 12.20 6.29
N VAL A 96 3.11 13.52 6.17
CA VAL A 96 2.35 14.34 7.10
C VAL A 96 0.88 13.94 7.15
N ASN A 97 0.32 13.56 6.01
CA ASN A 97 -1.09 13.22 5.93
C ASN A 97 -1.33 11.72 5.80
N ILE A 98 -0.35 10.91 6.19
CA ILE A 98 -0.43 9.47 5.94
C ILE A 98 -1.60 8.82 6.69
N GLU A 99 -1.88 9.27 7.90
CA GLU A 99 -3.01 8.74 8.66
C GLU A 99 -4.32 9.08 7.96
N GLN A 100 -4.45 10.32 7.49
CA GLN A 100 -5.64 10.76 6.78
C GLN A 100 -5.85 9.95 5.51
N TYR A 101 -4.78 9.74 4.75
CA TYR A 101 -4.86 8.95 3.53
C TYR A 101 -5.22 7.50 3.83
N SER A 102 -4.73 6.97 4.94
CA SER A 102 -5.07 5.60 5.34
C SER A 102 -6.56 5.48 5.63
N ARG A 103 -7.15 6.49 6.24
CA ARG A 103 -8.59 6.47 6.50
C ARG A 103 -9.39 6.57 5.22
N ILE A 104 -8.90 7.31 4.24
CA ILE A 104 -9.54 7.38 2.93
C ILE A 104 -9.55 5.99 2.27
N VAL A 105 -8.39 5.31 2.29
CA VAL A 105 -8.29 3.98 1.70
C VAL A 105 -9.20 3.01 2.44
N LYS A 106 -9.25 3.09 3.77
CA LYS A 106 -10.11 2.23 4.56
C LYS A 106 -11.57 2.45 4.22
N GLU A 107 -11.97 3.70 4.08
CA GLU A 107 -13.34 4.02 3.71
C GLU A 107 -13.71 3.41 2.36
N LYS A 108 -12.83 3.51 1.38
CA LYS A 108 -13.09 2.92 0.07
C LYS A 108 -13.18 1.40 0.15
N SER A 109 -12.33 0.79 0.98
CA SER A 109 -12.36 -0.65 1.19
C SER A 109 -13.70 -1.08 1.77
N LEU A 110 -14.20 -0.36 2.77
CA LEU A 110 -15.47 -0.67 3.40
C LEU A 110 -16.62 -0.51 2.41
N LEU A 111 -16.57 0.53 1.56
CA LEU A 111 -17.58 0.73 0.54
C LEU A 111 -17.60 -0.44 -0.46
N ARG A 112 -16.44 -0.93 -0.84
CA ARG A 112 -16.38 -2.08 -1.74
C ARG A 112 -17.01 -3.32 -1.13
N LYS A 113 -16.80 -3.53 0.17
CA LYS A 113 -17.41 -4.66 0.87
C LYS A 113 -18.91 -4.56 0.91
N LEU A 114 -19.43 -3.36 1.12
CA LEU A 114 -20.88 -3.15 1.12
C LEU A 114 -21.47 -3.44 -0.24
N ILE A 115 -20.81 -3.01 -1.29
CA ILE A 115 -21.30 -3.26 -2.64
C ILE A 115 -21.33 -4.75 -2.92
N ARG A 116 -20.31 -5.50 -2.51
CA ARG A 116 -20.28 -6.93 -2.69
C ARG A 116 -21.40 -7.64 -1.97
N VAL A 117 -21.68 -7.21 -0.75
CA VAL A 117 -22.71 -7.83 0.04
C VAL A 117 -24.07 -7.64 -0.59
N ASN A 118 -24.27 -6.51 -1.27
CA ASN A 118 -25.56 -6.18 -1.86
C ASN A 118 -25.76 -6.71 -3.26
N THR A 119 -24.80 -7.41 -3.79
CA THR A 119 -24.91 -8.05 -5.08
C THR A 119 -24.93 -9.56 -4.93
#